data_9e0b31af3d5beff0ddf4c27d514d074d
#
_entry.id   9e0b31af3d5beff0ddf4c27d514d074d
#
_cell.length_a   1.000
_cell.length_b   1.000
_cell.length_c   1.000
_cell.angle_alpha   90.00
_cell.angle_beta   90.00
_cell.angle_gamma   90.00
#
_symmetry.space_group_name_H-M   'P 1'
#
loop_
_entity.id
_entity.type
_entity.pdbx_description
1 polymer ?
#
loop_
_entity_poly.entity_id
_entity_poly.type
_entity_poly.pdbx_seq_one_letter_code
_entity_poly.pdbx_strand_id
1 'polypeptide(L)'
;MQPVYIQRIASIHPQGNHSQENNPKVNDSPDVSANRPFLQACEPDYKDIIANATLRRRMSRIVKMGVACGLECMGELSPEKIGGIITATGLGCLVDTEKFLNNLLNNEERMLNPTPFIQSTFNTIGAQIALIHQIHAYNMTYVHRGLSFESALLDAMMKIEEGNENILVGAMDEMTETSYIIQQRLGLLKGIEAGEGAQFFLLSREAGEHPLAEIRGLETFTGQHTTEEISSRIIRFLQRNGLECQDI
;
A
#
# COMPACT_ATOMS: atom_id res chain seq x y z
N MET A 1 10.48 12.54 -18.60
CA MET A 1 10.77 11.39 -17.75
C MET A 1 11.09 10.20 -18.61
N GLN A 2 12.04 9.37 -18.20
CA GLN A 2 12.27 8.09 -18.85
C GLN A 2 11.11 7.15 -18.55
N PRO A 3 10.80 6.17 -19.41
CA PRO A 3 9.75 5.20 -19.14
C PRO A 3 10.05 4.40 -17.88
N VAL A 4 9.00 4.13 -17.10
CA VAL A 4 9.05 3.32 -15.89
C VAL A 4 8.10 2.15 -16.10
N TYR A 5 8.57 0.94 -15.88
CA TYR A 5 7.81 -0.27 -16.12
C TYR A 5 7.36 -0.94 -14.84
N ILE A 6 6.11 -1.39 -14.79
CA ILE A 6 5.61 -2.26 -13.74
C ILE A 6 5.97 -3.69 -14.11
N GLN A 7 6.85 -4.31 -13.33
CA GLN A 7 7.29 -5.69 -13.56
C GLN A 7 6.42 -6.70 -12.83
N ARG A 8 5.99 -6.37 -11.64
CA ARG A 8 5.21 -7.26 -10.76
C ARG A 8 4.20 -6.45 -9.97
N ILE A 9 3.13 -7.14 -9.57
CA ILE A 9 2.08 -6.61 -8.70
C ILE A 9 1.68 -7.67 -7.68
N ALA A 10 1.40 -7.25 -6.47
CA ALA A 10 0.71 -8.07 -5.47
C ALA A 10 -0.34 -7.22 -4.75
N SER A 11 -1.44 -7.85 -4.38
CA SER A 11 -2.52 -7.17 -3.64
C SER A 11 -3.22 -8.10 -2.67
N ILE A 12 -3.67 -7.52 -1.56
CA ILE A 12 -4.55 -8.15 -0.57
C ILE A 12 -5.70 -7.18 -0.36
N HIS A 13 -6.90 -7.55 -0.79
CA HIS A 13 -8.07 -6.66 -0.79
C HIS A 13 -9.36 -7.45 -0.54
N PRO A 14 -10.53 -6.80 -0.39
CA PRO A 14 -11.78 -7.48 -0.01
C PRO A 14 -12.27 -8.56 -0.98
N GLN A 15 -11.85 -8.52 -2.24
CA GLN A 15 -12.26 -9.50 -3.26
C GLN A 15 -11.27 -10.66 -3.43
N GLY A 16 -10.16 -10.69 -2.69
CA GLY A 16 -9.17 -11.75 -2.74
C GLY A 16 -7.72 -11.27 -2.68
N ASN A 17 -6.81 -12.20 -2.97
CA ASN A 17 -5.38 -11.96 -3.02
C ASN A 17 -4.88 -12.25 -4.42
N HIS A 18 -4.09 -11.36 -4.97
CA HIS A 18 -3.50 -11.52 -6.29
C HIS A 18 -1.98 -11.33 -6.22
N SER A 19 -1.25 -12.33 -6.71
CA SER A 19 0.15 -12.18 -7.12
C SER A 19 0.31 -12.80 -8.50
N GLN A 20 1.27 -12.32 -9.29
CA GLN A 20 1.45 -12.77 -10.68
C GLN A 20 1.76 -14.26 -10.84
N GLU A 21 2.37 -14.88 -9.83
CA GLU A 21 2.79 -16.28 -9.90
C GLU A 21 1.67 -17.27 -9.50
N ASN A 22 0.63 -16.80 -8.87
CA ASN A 22 -0.49 -17.63 -8.46
C ASN A 22 -1.74 -17.19 -9.20
N ASN A 23 -2.32 -18.11 -9.97
CA ASN A 23 -3.74 -18.03 -10.35
C ASN A 23 -4.52 -17.49 -9.14
N PRO A 24 -5.44 -16.53 -9.33
CA PRO A 24 -6.19 -16.00 -8.21
C PRO A 24 -6.75 -17.18 -7.42
N LYS A 25 -6.19 -17.43 -6.25
CA LYS A 25 -6.89 -18.22 -5.25
C LYS A 25 -8.02 -17.31 -4.79
N VAL A 26 -9.05 -17.24 -5.61
CA VAL A 26 -10.36 -16.82 -5.16
C VAL A 26 -10.69 -17.82 -4.07
N ASN A 27 -10.41 -17.46 -2.83
CA ASN A 27 -11.07 -18.15 -1.74
C ASN A 27 -12.55 -17.88 -1.96
N ASP A 28 -13.24 -18.88 -2.53
CA ASP A 28 -14.68 -18.88 -2.72
C ASP A 28 -15.38 -18.78 -1.37
N SER A 29 -15.37 -17.63 -0.83
CA SER A 29 -16.29 -17.04 0.13
C SER A 29 -15.61 -15.81 0.74
N PRO A 30 -16.01 -14.59 0.40
CA PRO A 30 -15.88 -13.57 1.41
C PRO A 30 -16.68 -14.08 2.60
N ASP A 31 -16.03 -14.25 3.74
CA ASP A 31 -16.74 -14.44 4.99
C ASP A 31 -17.51 -13.14 5.29
N VAL A 32 -18.66 -13.00 4.62
CA VAL A 32 -19.62 -11.90 4.75
C VAL A 32 -20.30 -11.95 6.11
N SER A 33 -19.84 -12.83 7.01
CA SER A 33 -20.44 -13.07 8.32
C SER A 33 -20.19 -11.97 9.36
N ALA A 34 -19.32 -11.04 9.10
CA ALA A 34 -19.17 -9.90 10.00
C ALA A 34 -20.09 -8.77 9.55
N ASN A 35 -21.04 -8.44 10.37
CA ASN A 35 -21.94 -7.28 10.29
C ASN A 35 -21.13 -5.95 10.45
N ARG A 36 -20.07 -5.79 9.63
CA ARG A 36 -19.17 -4.64 9.66
C ARG A 36 -19.61 -3.62 8.61
N PRO A 37 -19.52 -2.34 8.94
CA PRO A 37 -19.97 -1.27 8.05
C PRO A 37 -18.97 -0.94 6.93
N PHE A 38 -17.88 -1.70 6.78
CA PHE A 38 -16.85 -1.52 5.76
C PHE A 38 -16.31 -2.87 5.26
N LEU A 39 -15.73 -2.87 4.06
CA LEU A 39 -15.16 -4.04 3.42
C LEU A 39 -13.82 -4.42 4.05
N GLN A 40 -13.71 -5.66 4.51
CA GLN A 40 -12.47 -6.20 5.05
C GLN A 40 -11.64 -6.90 3.97
N ALA A 41 -10.31 -6.80 4.07
CA ALA A 41 -9.40 -7.53 3.21
C ALA A 41 -9.49 -9.04 3.47
N CYS A 42 -9.47 -9.83 2.40
CA CYS A 42 -9.34 -11.28 2.43
C CYS A 42 -7.86 -11.64 2.68
N GLU A 43 -7.53 -11.95 3.93
CA GLU A 43 -6.14 -12.20 4.31
C GLU A 43 -5.70 -13.63 3.96
N PRO A 44 -4.46 -13.84 3.43
CA PRO A 44 -3.90 -15.19 3.22
C PRO A 44 -3.44 -15.83 4.54
N ASP A 45 -3.07 -17.11 4.50
CA ASP A 45 -2.28 -17.69 5.61
C ASP A 45 -0.84 -17.16 5.51
N TYR A 46 -0.54 -16.21 6.36
CA TYR A 46 0.78 -15.55 6.40
C TYR A 46 1.95 -16.48 6.73
N LYS A 47 1.71 -17.76 7.10
CA LYS A 47 2.80 -18.70 7.41
C LYS A 47 3.63 -19.04 6.20
N ASP A 48 2.99 -19.08 5.04
CA ASP A 48 3.64 -19.43 3.78
C ASP A 48 4.51 -18.27 3.24
N ILE A 49 4.17 -17.02 3.60
CA ILE A 49 4.85 -15.81 3.12
C ILE A 49 5.86 -15.29 4.14
N ILE A 50 5.47 -15.22 5.41
CA ILE A 50 6.34 -14.75 6.51
C ILE A 50 6.77 -15.96 7.32
N ALA A 51 7.83 -16.64 6.90
CA ALA A 51 8.27 -17.91 7.47
C ALA A 51 8.65 -17.80 8.96
N ASN A 52 9.25 -16.70 9.41
CA ASN A 52 9.68 -16.51 10.80
C ASN A 52 8.46 -16.35 11.73
N ALA A 53 8.11 -17.42 12.45
CA ALA A 53 6.98 -17.44 13.36
C ALA A 53 7.07 -16.45 14.52
N THR A 54 8.28 -16.19 15.03
CA THR A 54 8.50 -15.24 16.14
C THR A 54 8.26 -13.81 15.66
N LEU A 55 8.76 -13.46 14.49
CA LEU A 55 8.53 -12.18 13.86
C LEU A 55 7.04 -11.98 13.54
N ARG A 56 6.43 -12.97 12.88
CA ARG A 56 5.01 -12.95 12.51
C ARG A 56 4.07 -12.76 13.70
N ARG A 57 4.36 -13.35 14.86
CA ARG A 57 3.56 -13.19 16.10
C ARG A 57 3.63 -11.78 16.67
N ARG A 58 4.71 -11.04 16.41
CA ARG A 58 4.89 -9.67 16.90
C ARG A 58 4.26 -8.63 15.98
N MET A 59 3.98 -8.96 14.74
CA MET A 59 3.35 -8.06 13.77
C MET A 59 1.85 -7.94 14.05
N SER A 60 1.34 -6.72 14.01
CA SER A 60 -0.09 -6.47 13.98
C SER A 60 -0.70 -6.90 12.64
N ARG A 61 -2.01 -6.81 12.52
CA ARG A 61 -2.75 -7.25 11.33
C ARG A 61 -2.29 -6.50 10.07
N ILE A 62 -2.32 -5.16 10.11
CA ILE A 62 -1.90 -4.33 8.97
C ILE A 62 -0.42 -4.52 8.61
N VAL A 63 0.44 -4.70 9.61
CA VAL A 63 1.86 -4.95 9.37
C VAL A 63 2.07 -6.29 8.66
N LYS A 64 1.35 -7.36 9.05
CA LYS A 64 1.39 -8.64 8.32
C LYS A 64 0.90 -8.48 6.88
N MET A 65 -0.21 -7.80 6.69
CA MET A 65 -0.83 -7.59 5.38
C MET A 65 0.12 -6.83 4.44
N GLY A 66 0.66 -5.69 4.88
CA GLY A 66 1.59 -4.90 4.08
C GLY A 66 2.91 -5.62 3.82
N VAL A 67 3.50 -6.25 4.85
CA VAL A 67 4.75 -7.02 4.70
C VAL A 67 4.55 -8.19 3.75
N ALA A 68 3.51 -9.00 3.92
CA ALA A 68 3.25 -10.15 3.05
C ALA A 68 3.04 -9.70 1.59
N CYS A 69 2.24 -8.67 1.38
CA CYS A 69 2.01 -8.12 0.04
C CYS A 69 3.30 -7.62 -0.62
N GLY A 70 4.15 -6.90 0.13
CA GLY A 70 5.44 -6.44 -0.36
C GLY A 70 6.41 -7.58 -0.70
N LEU A 71 6.47 -8.61 0.15
CA LEU A 71 7.32 -9.80 -0.09
C LEU A 71 6.86 -10.60 -1.32
N GLU A 72 5.58 -10.81 -1.49
CA GLU A 72 5.03 -11.46 -2.69
C GLU A 72 5.31 -10.65 -3.95
N CYS A 73 5.21 -9.32 -3.88
CA CYS A 73 5.54 -8.44 -5.00
C CYS A 73 7.03 -8.52 -5.38
N MET A 74 7.92 -8.61 -4.40
CA MET A 74 9.36 -8.82 -4.65
C MET A 74 9.63 -10.18 -5.29
N GLY A 75 8.91 -11.22 -4.86
CA GLY A 75 9.12 -12.60 -5.29
C GLY A 75 10.57 -13.06 -5.08
N GLU A 76 11.16 -13.71 -6.08
CA GLU A 76 12.54 -14.25 -6.02
C GLU A 76 13.64 -13.21 -6.35
N LEU A 77 13.28 -11.92 -6.50
CA LEU A 77 14.28 -10.90 -6.80
C LEU A 77 15.28 -10.78 -5.65
N SER A 78 16.58 -10.84 -5.98
CA SER A 78 17.64 -10.70 -5.00
C SER A 78 17.54 -9.35 -4.27
N PRO A 79 17.65 -9.32 -2.93
CA PRO A 79 17.54 -8.10 -2.13
C PRO A 79 18.52 -6.98 -2.56
N GLU A 80 19.69 -7.36 -3.05
CA GLU A 80 20.72 -6.41 -3.51
C GLU A 80 20.29 -5.64 -4.78
N LYS A 81 19.33 -6.18 -5.53
CA LYS A 81 18.77 -5.53 -6.72
C LYS A 81 17.64 -4.55 -6.40
N ILE A 82 17.21 -4.47 -5.14
CA ILE A 82 16.20 -3.51 -4.70
C ILE A 82 16.89 -2.18 -4.40
N GLY A 83 16.67 -1.19 -5.24
CA GLY A 83 17.20 0.17 -5.08
C GLY A 83 16.43 1.04 -4.09
N GLY A 84 15.20 0.63 -3.72
CA GLY A 84 14.41 1.33 -2.72
C GLY A 84 13.09 0.65 -2.38
N ILE A 85 12.59 0.95 -1.17
CA ILE A 85 11.27 0.58 -0.69
C ILE A 85 10.54 1.87 -0.35
N ILE A 86 9.43 2.14 -1.02
CA ILE A 86 8.64 3.35 -0.81
C ILE A 86 7.21 2.93 -0.48
N THR A 87 6.77 3.29 0.70
CA THR A 87 5.44 2.92 1.18
C THR A 87 4.54 4.14 1.35
N ALA A 88 3.25 3.93 1.27
CA ALA A 88 2.24 4.96 1.44
C ALA A 88 1.11 4.46 2.34
N THR A 89 0.56 5.37 3.13
CA THR A 89 -0.64 5.11 3.92
C THR A 89 -1.41 6.41 4.14
N GLY A 90 -2.72 6.33 4.19
CA GLY A 90 -3.55 7.50 4.49
C GLY A 90 -3.58 7.85 5.97
N LEU A 91 -3.69 6.84 6.83
CA LEU A 91 -3.90 7.00 8.28
C LEU A 91 -2.97 6.13 9.14
N GLY A 92 -2.15 5.28 8.53
CA GLY A 92 -1.21 4.41 9.24
C GLY A 92 -1.84 3.20 9.91
N CYS A 93 -1.13 2.68 10.91
CA CYS A 93 -1.54 1.50 11.68
C CYS A 93 -2.57 1.92 12.75
N LEU A 94 -3.84 2.02 12.37
CA LEU A 94 -4.91 2.55 13.21
C LEU A 94 -5.17 1.71 14.46
N VAL A 95 -5.23 0.38 14.32
CA VAL A 95 -5.47 -0.54 15.45
C VAL A 95 -4.41 -0.36 16.53
N ASP A 96 -3.14 -0.28 16.15
CA ASP A 96 -2.04 -0.09 17.10
C ASP A 96 -2.05 1.30 17.71
N THR A 97 -2.37 2.32 16.92
CA THR A 97 -2.53 3.71 17.39
C THR A 97 -3.64 3.80 18.43
N GLU A 98 -4.82 3.28 18.13
CA GLU A 98 -5.96 3.26 19.07
C GLU A 98 -5.61 2.49 20.35
N LYS A 99 -4.98 1.34 20.22
CA LYS A 99 -4.55 0.52 21.36
C LYS A 99 -3.54 1.26 22.23
N PHE A 100 -2.58 1.95 21.63
CA PHE A 100 -1.59 2.73 22.39
C PHE A 100 -2.24 3.90 23.12
N LEU A 101 -3.09 4.68 22.44
CA LEU A 101 -3.77 5.82 23.01
C LEU A 101 -4.74 5.41 24.13
N ASN A 102 -5.50 4.33 23.95
CA ASN A 102 -6.39 3.81 24.99
C ASN A 102 -5.60 3.33 26.23
N ASN A 103 -4.46 2.65 26.02
CA ASN A 103 -3.60 2.26 27.15
C ASN A 103 -3.03 3.46 27.87
N LEU A 104 -2.65 4.51 27.16
CA LEU A 104 -2.13 5.74 27.73
C LEU A 104 -3.18 6.43 28.62
N LEU A 105 -4.40 6.52 28.15
CA LEU A 105 -5.52 7.12 28.91
C LEU A 105 -5.92 6.25 30.10
N ASN A 106 -6.10 4.94 29.90
CA ASN A 106 -6.59 4.02 30.94
C ASN A 106 -5.57 3.80 32.08
N ASN A 107 -4.27 3.90 31.77
CA ASN A 107 -3.20 3.68 32.73
C ASN A 107 -2.62 4.99 33.30
N GLU A 108 -3.27 6.12 33.06
CA GLU A 108 -2.79 7.45 33.52
C GLU A 108 -1.31 7.67 33.15
N GLU A 109 -0.93 7.32 31.92
CA GLU A 109 0.44 7.42 31.37
C GLU A 109 1.48 6.53 32.06
N ARG A 110 1.03 5.52 32.85
CA ARG A 110 1.92 4.62 33.61
C ARG A 110 1.95 3.23 32.98
N MET A 111 3.07 2.51 33.17
CA MET A 111 3.24 1.09 32.78
C MET A 111 2.81 0.80 31.33
N LEU A 112 3.19 1.65 30.40
CA LEU A 112 2.82 1.53 28.99
C LEU A 112 3.58 0.38 28.32
N ASN A 113 2.85 -0.43 27.54
CA ASN A 113 3.46 -1.43 26.66
C ASN A 113 4.04 -0.73 25.43
N PRO A 114 5.35 -0.83 25.14
CA PRO A 114 5.96 -0.16 24.00
C PRO A 114 5.58 -0.78 22.65
N THR A 115 5.10 -2.02 22.61
CA THR A 115 4.82 -2.73 21.34
C THR A 115 3.79 -2.02 20.47
N PRO A 116 2.60 -1.59 20.97
CA PRO A 116 1.65 -0.84 20.14
C PRO A 116 2.22 0.48 19.63
N PHE A 117 3.04 1.18 20.45
CA PHE A 117 3.72 2.41 20.01
C PHE A 117 4.66 2.15 18.83
N ILE A 118 5.53 1.14 18.92
CA ILE A 118 6.48 0.81 17.87
C ILE A 118 5.73 0.43 16.58
N GLN A 119 4.63 -0.32 16.70
CA GLN A 119 3.86 -0.76 15.53
C GLN A 119 2.95 0.33 14.95
N SER A 120 2.62 1.36 15.70
CA SER A 120 1.81 2.48 15.21
C SER A 120 2.59 3.46 14.32
N THR A 121 3.92 3.35 14.26
CA THR A 121 4.71 4.25 13.41
C THR A 121 4.49 3.95 11.93
N PHE A 122 4.33 5.01 11.13
CA PHE A 122 3.94 4.90 9.72
C PHE A 122 4.93 4.12 8.86
N ASN A 123 6.22 4.16 9.20
CA ASN A 123 7.29 3.48 8.46
C ASN A 123 7.49 2.01 8.85
N THR A 124 6.71 1.47 9.79
CA THR A 124 6.90 0.11 10.32
C THR A 124 6.91 -0.94 9.20
N ILE A 125 6.01 -0.84 8.23
CA ILE A 125 5.86 -1.85 7.17
C ILE A 125 7.07 -1.85 6.24
N GLY A 126 7.46 -0.68 5.70
CA GLY A 126 8.65 -0.57 4.85
C GLY A 126 9.93 -1.00 5.57
N ALA A 127 10.06 -0.63 6.86
CA ALA A 127 11.19 -1.05 7.69
C ALA A 127 11.21 -2.57 7.94
N GLN A 128 10.06 -3.21 8.16
CA GLN A 128 9.98 -4.66 8.35
C GLN A 128 10.35 -5.43 7.08
N ILE A 129 9.92 -4.99 5.91
CA ILE A 129 10.32 -5.58 4.62
C ILE A 129 11.85 -5.49 4.49
N ALA A 130 12.44 -4.31 4.74
CA ALA A 130 13.87 -4.11 4.67
C ALA A 130 14.64 -5.00 5.65
N LEU A 131 14.17 -5.14 6.90
CA LEU A 131 14.80 -5.96 7.93
C LEU A 131 14.76 -7.45 7.61
N ILE A 132 13.65 -7.97 7.06
CA ILE A 132 13.50 -9.38 6.72
C ILE A 132 14.53 -9.81 5.67
N HIS A 133 14.74 -8.98 4.66
CA HIS A 133 15.63 -9.27 3.54
C HIS A 133 16.98 -8.57 3.62
N GLN A 134 17.28 -7.86 4.72
CA GLN A 134 18.53 -7.10 4.91
C GLN A 134 18.78 -6.08 3.78
N ILE A 135 17.71 -5.44 3.31
CA ILE A 135 17.77 -4.39 2.28
C ILE A 135 18.23 -3.09 2.94
N HIS A 136 19.38 -2.58 2.52
CA HIS A 136 19.98 -1.34 3.04
C HIS A 136 19.80 -0.15 2.08
N ALA A 137 18.92 -0.29 1.11
CA ALA A 137 18.60 0.74 0.13
C ALA A 137 17.69 1.84 0.70
N TYR A 138 17.35 2.80 -0.15
CA TYR A 138 16.42 3.88 0.17
C TYR A 138 15.11 3.34 0.76
N ASN A 139 14.63 3.94 1.84
CA ASN A 139 13.38 3.53 2.48
C ASN A 139 12.61 4.77 2.96
N MET A 140 11.45 5.02 2.38
CA MET A 140 10.62 6.20 2.66
C MET A 140 9.16 5.81 2.82
N THR A 141 8.43 6.57 3.64
CA THR A 141 6.99 6.40 3.82
C THR A 141 6.27 7.74 3.68
N TYR A 142 5.27 7.77 2.82
CA TYR A 142 4.44 8.94 2.57
C TYR A 142 3.11 8.84 3.31
N VAL A 143 2.73 9.93 3.99
CA VAL A 143 1.50 10.02 4.78
C VAL A 143 0.79 11.34 4.45
N HIS A 144 0.14 11.38 3.32
CA HIS A 144 -0.60 12.55 2.80
C HIS A 144 -2.10 12.28 2.64
N ARG A 145 -2.65 11.36 3.42
CA ARG A 145 -4.05 10.91 3.29
C ARG A 145 -4.35 10.41 1.87
N GLY A 146 -5.30 11.06 1.17
CA GLY A 146 -5.73 10.66 -0.17
C GLY A 146 -4.69 10.81 -1.29
N LEU A 147 -3.53 11.45 -1.05
CA LEU A 147 -2.45 11.62 -2.05
C LEU A 147 -1.17 10.88 -1.64
N SER A 148 -1.25 9.97 -0.69
CA SER A 148 -0.07 9.26 -0.17
C SER A 148 0.57 8.38 -1.23
N PHE A 149 -0.23 7.60 -1.97
CA PHE A 149 0.28 6.69 -2.99
C PHE A 149 0.86 7.45 -4.19
N GLU A 150 0.19 8.50 -4.65
CA GLU A 150 0.68 9.32 -5.75
C GLU A 150 2.01 9.98 -5.41
N SER A 151 2.20 10.43 -4.17
CA SER A 151 3.47 10.97 -3.70
C SER A 151 4.57 9.91 -3.65
N ALA A 152 4.25 8.70 -3.19
CA ALA A 152 5.17 7.57 -3.18
C ALA A 152 5.55 7.13 -4.60
N LEU A 153 4.57 7.10 -5.52
CA LEU A 153 4.80 6.74 -6.91
C LEU A 153 5.69 7.78 -7.60
N LEU A 154 5.48 9.06 -7.36
CA LEU A 154 6.33 10.12 -7.90
C LEU A 154 7.77 9.97 -7.43
N ASP A 155 7.99 9.73 -6.13
CA ASP A 155 9.33 9.49 -5.58
C ASP A 155 9.97 8.23 -6.19
N ALA A 156 9.21 7.15 -6.36
CA ALA A 156 9.68 5.94 -7.01
C ALA A 156 10.14 6.19 -8.46
N MET A 157 9.38 6.97 -9.23
CA MET A 157 9.75 7.37 -10.59
C MET A 157 11.02 8.22 -10.60
N MET A 158 11.17 9.15 -9.64
CA MET A 158 12.38 9.96 -9.50
C MET A 158 13.60 9.09 -9.15
N LYS A 159 13.45 8.11 -8.25
CA LYS A 159 14.53 7.17 -7.89
C LYS A 159 15.01 6.33 -9.08
N ILE A 160 14.09 5.91 -9.94
CA ILE A 160 14.42 5.21 -11.19
C ILE A 160 15.16 6.15 -12.15
N GLU A 161 14.74 7.40 -12.27
CA GLU A 161 15.42 8.40 -13.10
C GLU A 161 16.84 8.71 -12.59
N GLU A 162 17.06 8.66 -11.26
CA GLU A 162 18.36 8.77 -10.60
C GLU A 162 19.28 7.56 -10.84
N GLY A 163 18.79 6.48 -11.45
CA GLY A 163 19.56 5.30 -11.83
C GLY A 163 19.39 4.08 -10.94
N ASN A 164 18.40 4.08 -10.03
CA ASN A 164 18.06 2.88 -9.28
C ASN A 164 17.34 1.88 -10.19
N GLU A 165 17.70 0.60 -10.10
CA GLU A 165 17.17 -0.42 -11.02
C GLU A 165 15.74 -0.83 -10.70
N ASN A 166 15.48 -1.18 -9.44
CA ASN A 166 14.18 -1.71 -9.00
C ASN A 166 13.71 -0.99 -7.75
N ILE A 167 12.49 -0.47 -7.79
CA ILE A 167 11.86 0.18 -6.63
C ILE A 167 10.58 -0.58 -6.28
N LEU A 168 10.51 -1.03 -5.04
CA LEU A 168 9.28 -1.57 -4.47
C LEU A 168 8.44 -0.41 -3.93
N VAL A 169 7.31 -0.13 -4.57
CA VAL A 169 6.39 0.92 -4.13
C VAL A 169 5.02 0.34 -3.82
N GLY A 170 4.39 0.76 -2.72
CA GLY A 170 3.06 0.26 -2.39
C GLY A 170 2.33 1.10 -1.35
N ALA A 171 1.05 0.81 -1.21
CA ALA A 171 0.19 1.43 -0.20
C ALA A 171 -0.57 0.38 0.59
N MET A 172 -0.88 0.72 1.85
CA MET A 172 -1.67 -0.11 2.72
C MET A 172 -2.44 0.74 3.72
N ASP A 173 -3.69 0.39 3.91
CA ASP A 173 -4.56 1.01 4.91
C ASP A 173 -5.49 -0.03 5.54
N GLU A 174 -5.76 0.15 6.82
CA GLU A 174 -6.76 -0.60 7.57
C GLU A 174 -7.89 0.32 8.04
N MET A 175 -9.05 -0.26 8.27
CA MET A 175 -10.21 0.43 8.80
C MET A 175 -10.57 -0.12 10.18
N THR A 176 -10.75 0.77 11.17
CA THR A 176 -11.32 0.42 12.47
C THR A 176 -12.75 0.93 12.56
N GLU A 177 -13.54 0.37 13.47
CA GLU A 177 -14.91 0.86 13.71
C GLU A 177 -14.90 2.32 14.18
N THR A 178 -13.96 2.70 15.04
CA THR A 178 -13.79 4.07 15.52
C THR A 178 -13.49 5.02 14.36
N SER A 179 -12.50 4.67 13.52
CA SER A 179 -12.14 5.47 12.35
C SER A 179 -13.30 5.59 11.37
N TYR A 180 -14.01 4.50 11.09
CA TYR A 180 -15.19 4.49 10.24
C TYR A 180 -16.26 5.46 10.74
N ILE A 181 -16.63 5.37 12.04
CA ILE A 181 -17.63 6.27 12.65
C ILE A 181 -17.22 7.73 12.55
N ILE A 182 -15.93 8.04 12.81
CA ILE A 182 -15.41 9.40 12.72
C ILE A 182 -15.51 9.91 11.27
N GLN A 183 -15.04 9.15 10.30
CA GLN A 183 -15.07 9.52 8.89
C GLN A 183 -16.51 9.68 8.37
N GLN A 184 -17.42 8.80 8.79
CA GLN A 184 -18.84 8.89 8.45
C GLN A 184 -19.46 10.17 9.01
N ARG A 185 -19.19 10.50 10.28
CA ARG A 185 -19.69 11.74 10.92
C ARG A 185 -19.16 13.02 10.26
N LEU A 186 -17.92 12.96 9.77
CA LEU A 186 -17.32 14.05 9.00
C LEU A 186 -17.82 14.13 7.54
N GLY A 187 -18.67 13.20 7.12
CA GLY A 187 -19.20 13.15 5.75
C GLY A 187 -18.19 12.69 4.68
N LEU A 188 -17.05 12.17 5.08
CA LEU A 188 -15.99 11.73 4.16
C LEU A 188 -16.35 10.46 3.39
N LEU A 189 -17.27 9.66 3.93
CA LEU A 189 -17.74 8.40 3.34
C LEU A 189 -19.10 8.52 2.65
N LYS A 190 -19.57 9.74 2.37
CA LYS A 190 -20.88 9.95 1.75
C LYS A 190 -20.89 9.43 0.31
N GLY A 191 -21.67 8.36 0.06
CA GLY A 191 -21.79 7.73 -1.26
C GLY A 191 -20.57 6.90 -1.66
N ILE A 192 -19.66 6.58 -0.71
CA ILE A 192 -18.48 5.77 -0.91
C ILE A 192 -18.54 4.57 0.05
N GLU A 193 -18.28 3.39 -0.46
CA GLU A 193 -18.07 2.20 0.36
C GLU A 193 -16.62 2.17 0.86
N ALA A 194 -16.44 2.16 2.17
CA ALA A 194 -15.13 2.12 2.78
C ALA A 194 -14.55 0.70 2.76
N GLY A 195 -13.24 0.59 2.59
CA GLY A 195 -12.54 -0.68 2.59
C GLY A 195 -11.11 -0.55 3.11
N GLU A 196 -10.43 -1.67 3.18
CA GLU A 196 -9.03 -1.78 3.58
C GLU A 196 -8.27 -2.71 2.63
N GLY A 197 -6.96 -2.64 2.63
CA GLY A 197 -6.13 -3.49 1.79
C GLY A 197 -4.68 -3.06 1.74
N ALA A 198 -3.90 -3.83 0.99
CA ALA A 198 -2.53 -3.54 0.64
C ALA A 198 -2.29 -3.83 -0.84
N GLN A 199 -1.50 -3.00 -1.49
CA GLN A 199 -1.07 -3.22 -2.87
C GLN A 199 0.36 -2.74 -3.06
N PHE A 200 1.18 -3.56 -3.74
CA PHE A 200 2.55 -3.24 -4.08
C PHE A 200 2.83 -3.46 -5.56
N PHE A 201 3.74 -2.67 -6.07
CA PHE A 201 4.27 -2.73 -7.43
C PHE A 201 5.79 -2.78 -7.37
N LEU A 202 6.39 -3.64 -8.19
CA LEU A 202 7.81 -3.61 -8.45
C LEU A 202 8.04 -2.83 -9.74
N LEU A 203 8.68 -1.68 -9.62
CA LEU A 203 8.97 -0.78 -10.72
C LEU A 203 10.42 -0.93 -11.17
N SER A 204 10.67 -0.84 -12.48
CA SER A 204 12.01 -0.83 -13.03
C SER A 204 12.16 0.16 -14.20
N ARG A 205 13.42 0.47 -14.52
CA ARG A 205 13.78 1.28 -15.69
C ARG A 205 13.69 0.47 -16.99
N GLU A 206 14.04 -0.80 -16.94
CA GLU A 206 14.03 -1.68 -18.11
C GLU A 206 12.70 -2.42 -18.20
N ALA A 207 12.21 -2.59 -19.41
CA ALA A 207 10.94 -3.27 -19.65
C ALA A 207 10.94 -4.75 -19.21
N GLY A 208 12.14 -5.39 -19.12
CA GLY A 208 12.20 -6.83 -18.92
C GLY A 208 11.60 -7.62 -20.08
N GLU A 209 11.37 -8.92 -19.89
CA GLU A 209 10.79 -9.76 -20.95
C GLU A 209 9.27 -9.58 -21.09
N HIS A 210 8.57 -9.37 -19.98
CA HIS A 210 7.11 -9.28 -19.92
C HIS A 210 6.64 -8.21 -18.92
N PRO A 211 6.80 -6.90 -19.22
CA PRO A 211 6.29 -5.87 -18.34
C PRO A 211 4.76 -5.87 -18.34
N LEU A 212 4.15 -5.61 -17.19
CA LEU A 212 2.70 -5.52 -17.05
C LEU A 212 2.13 -4.24 -17.66
N ALA A 213 2.84 -3.13 -17.43
CA ALA A 213 2.47 -1.83 -17.93
C ALA A 213 3.69 -0.88 -17.94
N GLU A 214 3.57 0.20 -18.70
CA GLU A 214 4.48 1.34 -18.71
C GLU A 214 3.80 2.55 -18.07
N ILE A 215 4.47 3.16 -17.09
CA ILE A 215 4.02 4.42 -16.47
C ILE A 215 4.63 5.58 -17.25
N ARG A 216 3.84 6.30 -18.03
CA ARG A 216 4.29 7.42 -18.85
C ARG A 216 4.21 8.78 -18.17
N GLY A 217 3.43 8.88 -17.10
CA GLY A 217 3.29 10.13 -16.38
C GLY A 217 2.41 10.01 -15.14
N LEU A 218 2.44 11.05 -14.34
CA LEU A 218 1.62 11.22 -13.16
C LEU A 218 1.14 12.67 -13.10
N GLU A 219 -0.14 12.88 -12.89
CA GLU A 219 -0.70 14.20 -12.60
C GLU A 219 -1.62 14.10 -11.39
N THR A 220 -1.42 14.97 -10.41
CA THR A 220 -2.28 15.09 -9.23
C THR A 220 -2.98 16.44 -9.22
N PHE A 221 -4.21 16.46 -8.73
CA PHE A 221 -4.95 17.70 -8.55
C PHE A 221 -5.89 17.58 -7.35
N THR A 222 -6.20 18.71 -6.73
CA THR A 222 -7.05 18.81 -5.56
C THR A 222 -8.14 19.85 -5.78
N GLY A 223 -9.17 19.82 -4.95
CA GLY A 223 -10.31 20.76 -5.00
C GLY A 223 -11.59 20.12 -5.52
N GLN A 224 -12.63 20.95 -5.62
CA GLN A 224 -13.91 20.52 -6.19
C GLN A 224 -13.87 20.74 -7.71
N HIS A 225 -14.17 19.70 -8.47
CA HIS A 225 -14.19 19.75 -9.92
C HIS A 225 -15.49 19.14 -10.45
N THR A 226 -16.01 19.70 -11.52
CA THR A 226 -17.11 19.09 -12.27
C THR A 226 -16.62 17.87 -13.06
N THR A 227 -17.53 17.01 -13.48
CA THR A 227 -17.21 15.86 -14.34
C THR A 227 -16.55 16.29 -15.64
N GLU A 228 -17.00 17.41 -16.23
CA GLU A 228 -16.46 17.98 -17.47
C GLU A 228 -15.02 18.48 -17.29
N GLU A 229 -14.72 19.11 -16.16
CA GLU A 229 -13.36 19.55 -15.83
C GLU A 229 -12.42 18.37 -15.64
N ILE A 230 -12.86 17.32 -14.93
CA ILE A 230 -12.09 16.07 -14.75
C ILE A 230 -11.84 15.42 -16.10
N SER A 231 -12.85 15.23 -16.92
CA SER A 231 -12.73 14.65 -18.25
C SER A 231 -11.78 15.44 -19.14
N SER A 232 -11.87 16.76 -19.12
CA SER A 232 -10.97 17.64 -19.89
C SER A 232 -9.52 17.56 -19.40
N ARG A 233 -9.29 17.34 -18.11
CA ARG A 233 -7.95 17.13 -17.54
C ARG A 233 -7.36 15.79 -18.00
N ILE A 234 -8.15 14.72 -17.91
CA ILE A 234 -7.74 13.39 -18.36
C ILE A 234 -7.32 13.44 -19.83
N ILE A 235 -8.17 13.98 -20.71
CA ILE A 235 -7.87 14.08 -22.16
C ILE A 235 -6.58 14.87 -22.40
N ARG A 236 -6.39 16.02 -21.75
CA ARG A 236 -5.17 16.81 -21.88
C ARG A 236 -3.92 16.08 -21.36
N PHE A 237 -4.07 15.33 -20.26
CA PHE A 237 -2.99 14.54 -19.69
C PHE A 237 -2.55 13.44 -20.65
N LEU A 238 -3.50 12.72 -21.26
CA LEU A 238 -3.24 11.70 -22.28
C LEU A 238 -2.52 12.30 -23.48
N GLN A 239 -3.05 13.39 -24.05
CA GLN A 239 -2.45 14.07 -25.20
C GLN A 239 -1.00 14.54 -24.95
N ARG A 240 -0.69 15.06 -23.74
CA ARG A 240 0.66 15.45 -23.36
C ARG A 240 1.63 14.25 -23.32
N ASN A 241 1.12 13.07 -23.04
CA ASN A 241 1.89 11.83 -23.03
C ASN A 241 1.84 11.04 -24.34
N GLY A 242 1.23 11.62 -25.39
CA GLY A 242 1.12 11.00 -26.71
C GLY A 242 0.20 9.80 -26.74
N LEU A 243 -0.82 9.78 -25.88
CA LEU A 243 -1.78 8.68 -25.72
C LEU A 243 -3.20 9.15 -26.04
N GLU A 244 -4.04 8.20 -26.45
CA GLU A 244 -5.48 8.33 -26.57
C GLU A 244 -6.20 7.40 -25.58
N CYS A 245 -7.52 7.56 -25.38
CA CYS A 245 -8.29 6.74 -24.44
C CYS A 245 -8.29 5.23 -24.78
N GLN A 246 -8.00 4.86 -26.01
CA GLN A 246 -7.90 3.47 -26.46
C GLN A 246 -6.56 2.81 -26.16
N ASP A 247 -5.57 3.58 -25.74
CA ASP A 247 -4.21 3.11 -25.46
C ASP A 247 -4.03 2.72 -23.98
N ILE A 248 -5.13 2.79 -23.17
CA ILE A 248 -5.12 2.54 -21.72
C ILE A 248 -5.93 1.29 -21.39
#